data_bce09d1c443aa281189078816b0585ca
#
_entry.id   bce09d1c443aa281189078816b0585ca
#
_cell.length_a   1.000
_cell.length_b   1.000
_cell.length_c   1.000
_cell.angle_alpha   90.00
_cell.angle_beta   90.00
_cell.angle_gamma   90.00
#
_symmetry.space_group_name_H-M   'P 1'
#
loop_
_entity.id
_entity.type
_entity.pdbx_description
1 polymer ?
#
loop_
_entity_poly.entity_id
_entity_poly.type
_entity_poly.pdbx_seq_one_letter_code
_entity_poly.pdbx_strand_id
1 'polypeptide(L)'
;MNMRSKIVWTGVGASAAVALLASCASVVGTPDYNALVAGMMRSSFRDQGIAKVERLQQDASDAECSAALDKPLPEARAKAIEGMNLKTVKMPSDGKFIGDWREGEKLAQDGRGMTWTDASTATSANGGNCYNCHQIGKSEISFGTIGPSLYKYGNLRGVADPASPDSRAIVEYTWGKLYNARAYNACSSMPRFGHGGMLDETQIRHLMALLLDPKSPVNQ
;
A
#
# COMPACT_ATOMS: atom_id res chain seq x y z
N MET A 1 -72.61 -60.75 -9.20
CA MET A 1 -71.35 -61.50 -9.30
C MET A 1 -70.39 -60.71 -10.17
N ASN A 2 -69.19 -60.36 -9.63
CA ASN A 2 -67.99 -59.76 -10.24
C ASN A 2 -68.09 -58.26 -10.62
N MET A 3 -67.60 -57.36 -9.87
CA MET A 3 -66.24 -57.10 -9.36
C MET A 3 -65.15 -56.90 -10.48
N ARG A 4 -64.66 -55.76 -10.52
CA ARG A 4 -63.36 -55.23 -11.00
C ARG A 4 -63.43 -54.15 -12.06
N SER A 5 -63.23 -52.94 -11.63
CA SER A 5 -62.18 -52.07 -12.18
C SER A 5 -62.01 -50.87 -11.25
N LYS A 6 -61.00 -50.98 -10.40
CA LYS A 6 -60.46 -49.85 -9.64
C LYS A 6 -59.06 -49.56 -10.21
N ILE A 7 -58.74 -48.29 -10.20
CA ILE A 7 -57.38 -47.77 -10.12
C ILE A 7 -56.66 -47.72 -11.44
N VAL A 8 -56.39 -46.52 -11.88
CA VAL A 8 -55.04 -45.89 -12.07
C VAL A 8 -55.26 -44.43 -12.41
N TRP A 9 -55.27 -43.58 -11.42
CA TRP A 9 -55.10 -42.13 -11.65
C TRP A 9 -54.45 -41.46 -10.43
N THR A 10 -53.19 -41.81 -10.09
CA THR A 10 -52.46 -41.16 -8.99
C THR A 10 -50.95 -41.00 -9.26
N GLY A 11 -50.50 -41.13 -10.51
CA GLY A 11 -49.07 -41.12 -10.78
C GLY A 11 -48.52 -39.91 -11.56
N VAL A 12 -49.36 -39.06 -12.13
CA VAL A 12 -48.89 -38.01 -13.05
C VAL A 12 -48.78 -36.63 -12.38
N GLY A 13 -49.45 -36.43 -11.24
CA GLY A 13 -49.45 -35.11 -10.58
C GLY A 13 -48.21 -34.77 -9.76
N ALA A 14 -47.49 -35.78 -9.25
CA ALA A 14 -46.35 -35.55 -8.35
C ALA A 14 -45.04 -35.22 -9.12
N SER A 15 -44.88 -35.73 -10.33
CA SER A 15 -43.66 -35.50 -11.14
C SER A 15 -43.59 -34.10 -11.78
N ALA A 16 -44.75 -33.49 -12.05
CA ALA A 16 -44.80 -32.14 -12.63
C ALA A 16 -44.50 -31.04 -11.59
N ALA A 17 -44.85 -31.26 -10.32
CA ALA A 17 -44.58 -30.29 -9.23
C ALA A 17 -43.09 -30.22 -8.86
N VAL A 18 -42.35 -31.33 -8.95
CA VAL A 18 -40.91 -31.36 -8.66
C VAL A 18 -40.10 -30.71 -9.77
N ALA A 19 -40.52 -30.79 -11.03
CA ALA A 19 -39.86 -30.14 -12.16
C ALA A 19 -40.02 -28.60 -12.15
N LEU A 20 -41.13 -28.09 -11.58
CA LEU A 20 -41.34 -26.64 -11.45
C LEU A 20 -40.56 -26.00 -10.31
N LEU A 21 -40.20 -26.76 -9.27
CA LEU A 21 -39.35 -26.24 -8.17
C LEU A 21 -37.85 -26.23 -8.52
N ALA A 22 -37.41 -27.07 -9.45
CA ALA A 22 -36.04 -27.09 -9.93
C ALA A 22 -35.71 -25.94 -10.90
N SER A 23 -36.70 -25.31 -11.50
CA SER A 23 -36.50 -24.21 -12.47
C SER A 23 -36.30 -22.82 -11.81
N CYS A 24 -36.52 -22.70 -10.49
CA CYS A 24 -36.27 -21.44 -9.76
C CYS A 24 -34.88 -21.36 -9.12
N ALA A 25 -34.01 -22.35 -9.30
CA ALA A 25 -32.59 -22.19 -9.08
C ALA A 25 -32.01 -21.37 -10.25
N SER A 26 -32.41 -20.12 -10.34
CA SER A 26 -31.80 -19.15 -11.21
C SER A 26 -30.29 -19.20 -10.92
N VAL A 27 -29.51 -19.48 -11.94
CA VAL A 27 -28.05 -19.32 -11.91
C VAL A 27 -27.81 -17.86 -11.56
N VAL A 28 -27.75 -17.56 -10.26
CA VAL A 28 -27.19 -16.28 -9.81
C VAL A 28 -25.72 -16.39 -10.15
N GLY A 29 -25.39 -15.91 -11.33
CA GLY A 29 -23.99 -15.78 -11.75
C GLY A 29 -23.24 -15.03 -10.64
N THR A 30 -22.00 -15.41 -10.38
CA THR A 30 -21.14 -14.66 -9.46
C THR A 30 -21.15 -13.19 -9.89
N PRO A 31 -21.49 -12.26 -8.98
CA PRO A 31 -21.54 -10.85 -9.32
C PRO A 31 -20.19 -10.38 -9.88
N ASP A 32 -20.22 -9.56 -10.92
CA ASP A 32 -19.03 -8.87 -11.37
C ASP A 32 -18.69 -7.76 -10.36
N TYR A 33 -17.88 -8.12 -9.37
CA TYR A 33 -17.44 -7.18 -8.34
C TYR A 33 -16.63 -6.02 -8.89
N ASN A 34 -15.90 -6.20 -9.99
CA ASN A 34 -15.16 -5.12 -10.63
C ASN A 34 -16.10 -4.07 -11.22
N ALA A 35 -17.15 -4.50 -11.91
CA ALA A 35 -18.17 -3.59 -12.41
C ALA A 35 -18.93 -2.88 -11.30
N LEU A 36 -19.25 -3.59 -10.20
CA LEU A 36 -19.91 -3.00 -9.02
C LEU A 36 -19.03 -1.96 -8.35
N VAL A 37 -17.75 -2.25 -8.10
CA VAL A 37 -16.78 -1.30 -7.51
C VAL A 37 -16.60 -0.09 -8.42
N ALA A 38 -16.41 -0.29 -9.72
CA ALA A 38 -16.29 0.80 -10.68
C ALA A 38 -17.55 1.69 -10.71
N GLY A 39 -18.74 1.09 -10.60
CA GLY A 39 -20.02 1.81 -10.47
C GLY A 39 -20.07 2.64 -9.19
N MET A 40 -19.70 2.06 -8.06
CA MET A 40 -19.65 2.74 -6.75
C MET A 40 -18.65 3.91 -6.78
N MET A 41 -17.45 3.71 -7.31
CA MET A 41 -16.45 4.77 -7.42
C MET A 41 -16.98 5.96 -8.23
N ARG A 42 -17.59 5.71 -9.38
CA ARG A 42 -18.16 6.79 -10.23
C ARG A 42 -19.33 7.53 -9.56
N SER A 43 -20.15 6.84 -8.78
CA SER A 43 -21.37 7.44 -8.17
C SER A 43 -21.09 8.12 -6.84
N SER A 44 -20.12 7.65 -6.05
CA SER A 44 -19.92 8.06 -4.66
C SER A 44 -18.73 8.98 -4.44
N PHE A 45 -17.71 8.91 -5.31
CA PHE A 45 -16.51 9.73 -5.19
C PHE A 45 -16.53 10.91 -6.16
N ARG A 46 -16.02 12.04 -5.71
CA ARG A 46 -15.89 13.28 -6.49
C ARG A 46 -14.69 14.08 -6.01
N ASP A 47 -14.20 14.95 -6.86
CA ASP A 47 -13.13 15.87 -6.52
C ASP A 47 -13.53 16.75 -5.33
N GLN A 48 -12.64 16.88 -4.35
CA GLN A 48 -12.76 17.79 -3.23
C GLN A 48 -11.39 18.44 -2.96
N GLY A 49 -11.31 19.77 -3.13
CA GLY A 49 -10.08 20.51 -2.96
C GLY A 49 -8.94 19.90 -3.81
N ILE A 50 -7.82 19.60 -3.17
CA ILE A 50 -6.67 18.95 -3.80
C ILE A 50 -6.82 17.44 -3.94
N ALA A 51 -7.80 16.82 -3.30
CA ALA A 51 -8.07 15.38 -3.42
C ALA A 51 -8.90 15.12 -4.69
N LYS A 52 -8.23 14.61 -5.72
CA LYS A 52 -8.83 14.29 -7.02
C LYS A 52 -9.20 12.82 -7.12
N VAL A 53 -10.32 12.53 -7.81
CA VAL A 53 -10.82 11.16 -8.01
C VAL A 53 -9.80 10.29 -8.74
N GLU A 54 -8.96 10.87 -9.58
CA GLU A 54 -7.89 10.14 -10.27
C GLU A 54 -6.91 9.43 -9.33
N ARG A 55 -6.78 9.87 -8.05
CA ARG A 55 -5.98 9.16 -7.04
C ARG A 55 -6.49 7.75 -6.73
N LEU A 56 -7.74 7.45 -7.06
CA LEU A 56 -8.33 6.13 -6.88
C LEU A 56 -7.95 5.15 -7.99
N GLN A 57 -7.33 5.65 -9.07
CA GLN A 57 -6.90 4.81 -10.18
C GLN A 57 -5.58 4.11 -9.82
N GLN A 58 -5.56 2.82 -10.06
CA GLN A 58 -4.36 2.02 -9.88
C GLN A 58 -3.38 2.27 -11.03
N ASP A 59 -2.11 2.45 -10.73
CA ASP A 59 -1.07 2.34 -11.74
C ASP A 59 -0.83 0.87 -12.15
N ALA A 60 0.02 0.64 -13.15
CA ALA A 60 0.28 -0.71 -13.65
C ALA A 60 0.82 -1.66 -12.57
N SER A 61 1.66 -1.14 -11.64
CA SER A 61 2.19 -1.93 -10.52
C SER A 61 1.11 -2.26 -9.51
N ASP A 62 0.22 -1.30 -9.20
CA ASP A 62 -0.93 -1.52 -8.32
C ASP A 62 -1.88 -2.57 -8.89
N ALA A 63 -2.18 -2.46 -10.19
CA ALA A 63 -3.09 -3.38 -10.86
C ALA A 63 -2.57 -4.82 -10.85
N GLU A 64 -1.26 -5.02 -11.11
CA GLU A 64 -0.65 -6.36 -11.05
C GLU A 64 -0.65 -6.92 -9.63
N CYS A 65 -0.29 -6.12 -8.64
CA CYS A 65 -0.31 -6.56 -7.23
C CYS A 65 -1.72 -6.90 -6.76
N SER A 66 -2.72 -6.10 -7.13
CA SER A 66 -4.12 -6.36 -6.81
C SER A 66 -4.65 -7.61 -7.50
N ALA A 67 -4.28 -7.84 -8.76
CA ALA A 67 -4.70 -9.04 -9.50
C ALA A 67 -4.09 -10.34 -8.94
N ALA A 68 -2.93 -10.26 -8.30
CA ALA A 68 -2.31 -11.41 -7.64
C ALA A 68 -3.07 -11.85 -6.37
N LEU A 69 -3.90 -10.98 -5.80
CA LEU A 69 -4.60 -11.18 -4.53
C LEU A 69 -3.59 -11.54 -3.41
N ASP A 70 -3.87 -12.64 -2.69
CA ASP A 70 -3.00 -13.11 -1.59
C ASP A 70 -1.82 -13.99 -2.06
N LYS A 71 -1.65 -14.14 -3.37
CA LYS A 71 -0.56 -14.96 -3.92
C LYS A 71 0.66 -14.08 -4.24
N PRO A 72 1.87 -14.54 -3.95
CA PRO A 72 3.06 -13.81 -4.36
C PRO A 72 3.14 -13.74 -5.90
N LEU A 73 3.58 -12.59 -6.41
CA LEU A 73 3.88 -12.45 -7.83
C LEU A 73 4.98 -13.44 -8.26
N PRO A 74 4.93 -13.98 -9.48
CA PRO A 74 6.07 -14.68 -10.06
C PRO A 74 7.34 -13.80 -10.01
N GLU A 75 8.48 -14.38 -9.67
CA GLU A 75 9.74 -13.64 -9.45
C GLU A 75 10.11 -12.71 -10.61
N ALA A 76 9.96 -13.18 -11.84
CA ALA A 76 10.27 -12.37 -13.03
C ALA A 76 9.37 -11.12 -13.12
N ARG A 77 8.09 -11.22 -12.71
CA ARG A 77 7.16 -10.07 -12.70
C ARG A 77 7.49 -9.11 -11.56
N ALA A 78 7.78 -9.64 -10.38
CA ALA A 78 8.22 -8.82 -9.25
C ALA A 78 9.48 -8.02 -9.61
N LYS A 79 10.50 -8.66 -10.16
CA LYS A 79 11.73 -8.00 -10.63
C LYS A 79 11.49 -6.96 -11.73
N ALA A 80 10.55 -7.22 -12.64
CA ALA A 80 10.18 -6.24 -13.67
C ALA A 80 9.57 -4.98 -13.05
N ILE A 81 8.65 -5.13 -12.09
CA ILE A 81 8.05 -4.00 -11.35
C ILE A 81 9.12 -3.24 -10.56
N GLU A 82 9.97 -3.96 -9.83
CA GLU A 82 11.07 -3.35 -9.06
C GLU A 82 12.01 -2.57 -9.97
N GLY A 83 12.42 -3.14 -11.10
CA GLY A 83 13.28 -2.49 -12.08
C GLY A 83 12.68 -1.23 -12.72
N MET A 84 11.38 -1.24 -13.01
CA MET A 84 10.67 -0.05 -13.48
C MET A 84 10.65 1.05 -12.42
N ASN A 85 10.33 0.69 -11.17
CA ASN A 85 10.26 1.64 -10.06
C ASN A 85 11.65 2.16 -9.67
N LEU A 86 12.70 1.34 -9.75
CA LEU A 86 14.08 1.75 -9.46
C LEU A 86 14.54 2.88 -10.39
N LYS A 87 14.15 2.86 -11.66
CA LYS A 87 14.46 3.93 -12.62
C LYS A 87 13.83 5.27 -12.26
N THR A 88 12.81 5.29 -11.41
CA THR A 88 12.16 6.52 -10.95
C THR A 88 12.81 7.12 -9.71
N VAL A 89 13.69 6.39 -9.04
CA VAL A 89 14.39 6.88 -7.85
C VAL A 89 15.39 7.96 -8.27
N LYS A 90 15.19 9.17 -7.74
CA LYS A 90 16.11 10.28 -7.91
C LYS A 90 17.00 10.37 -6.67
N MET A 91 18.29 10.38 -6.88
CA MET A 91 19.26 10.62 -5.80
C MET A 91 19.29 12.12 -5.42
N PRO A 92 19.78 12.48 -4.21
CA PRO A 92 19.86 13.88 -3.81
C PRO A 92 20.67 14.69 -4.82
N SER A 93 20.19 15.90 -5.12
CA SER A 93 20.75 16.76 -6.16
C SER A 93 22.20 17.18 -5.92
N ASP A 94 22.61 17.26 -4.64
CA ASP A 94 23.96 17.63 -4.19
C ASP A 94 24.76 16.45 -3.60
N GLY A 95 24.22 15.23 -3.70
CA GLY A 95 24.84 14.02 -3.16
C GLY A 95 24.79 13.89 -1.63
N LYS A 96 24.11 14.80 -0.91
CA LYS A 96 23.97 14.76 0.54
C LYS A 96 22.68 14.03 0.94
N PHE A 97 22.81 12.99 1.74
CA PHE A 97 21.70 12.13 2.12
C PHE A 97 21.13 12.43 3.52
N ILE A 98 21.88 13.11 4.35
CA ILE A 98 21.58 13.25 5.78
C ILE A 98 21.17 14.70 6.08
N GLY A 99 20.05 14.86 6.78
CA GLY A 99 19.53 16.13 7.26
C GLY A 99 19.60 16.25 8.79
N ASP A 100 18.52 16.72 9.41
CA ASP A 100 18.39 16.83 10.87
C ASP A 100 17.40 15.77 11.38
N TRP A 101 17.84 14.89 12.25
CA TRP A 101 17.01 13.83 12.80
C TRP A 101 15.82 14.34 13.65
N ARG A 102 15.95 15.57 14.26
CA ARG A 102 14.85 16.18 15.02
C ARG A 102 13.68 16.56 14.14
N GLU A 103 13.99 17.10 12.96
CA GLU A 103 12.96 17.36 11.93
C GLU A 103 12.43 16.05 11.34
N GLY A 104 13.29 15.04 11.20
CA GLY A 104 12.88 13.69 10.80
C GLY A 104 11.89 13.05 11.76
N GLU A 105 12.09 13.20 13.06
CA GLU A 105 11.16 12.71 14.08
C GLU A 105 9.80 13.39 14.01
N LYS A 106 9.76 14.72 13.86
CA LYS A 106 8.51 15.46 13.64
C LYS A 106 7.75 14.96 12.41
N LEU A 107 8.47 14.76 11.30
CA LEU A 107 7.88 14.26 10.07
C LEU A 107 7.36 12.82 10.22
N ALA A 108 8.08 11.97 10.95
CA ALA A 108 7.69 10.59 11.18
C ALA A 108 6.41 10.46 12.00
N GLN A 109 6.18 11.38 12.94
CA GLN A 109 4.98 11.44 13.78
C GLN A 109 3.81 12.16 13.12
N ASP A 110 4.08 13.07 12.18
CA ASP A 110 3.05 13.91 11.55
C ASP A 110 2.30 13.15 10.47
N GLY A 111 0.98 13.05 10.61
CA GLY A 111 0.09 12.43 9.64
C GLY A 111 -0.68 13.42 8.75
N ARG A 112 -0.33 14.72 8.79
CA ARG A 112 -1.02 15.75 7.99
C ARG A 112 -0.59 15.72 6.52
N GLY A 113 -1.43 16.32 5.71
CA GLY A 113 -1.16 16.59 4.30
C GLY A 113 -1.90 15.65 3.35
N MET A 114 -2.02 16.08 2.12
CA MET A 114 -2.65 15.36 1.00
C MET A 114 -4.15 15.08 1.19
N THR A 115 -4.83 15.79 2.11
CA THR A 115 -6.26 15.64 2.36
C THR A 115 -7.09 16.64 1.57
N TRP A 116 -8.39 16.40 1.49
CA TRP A 116 -9.33 17.29 0.81
C TRP A 116 -9.52 18.66 1.50
N THR A 117 -9.10 18.78 2.75
CA THR A 117 -9.12 20.03 3.52
C THR A 117 -7.89 20.89 3.33
N ASP A 118 -6.82 20.34 2.74
CA ASP A 118 -5.58 21.09 2.54
C ASP A 118 -5.73 22.12 1.42
N ALA A 119 -5.15 23.30 1.63
CA ALA A 119 -5.23 24.41 0.67
C ALA A 119 -4.34 24.22 -0.56
N SER A 120 -3.28 23.39 -0.45
CA SER A 120 -2.32 23.17 -1.54
C SER A 120 -1.68 21.79 -1.46
N THR A 121 -0.99 21.41 -2.54
CA THR A 121 -0.18 20.19 -2.62
C THR A 121 1.27 20.41 -2.18
N ALA A 122 1.58 21.56 -1.56
CA ALA A 122 2.93 21.85 -1.13
C ALA A 122 3.42 20.83 -0.09
N THR A 123 4.59 20.25 -0.34
CA THR A 123 5.18 19.20 0.50
C THR A 123 5.46 19.64 1.92
N SER A 124 5.74 20.94 2.12
CA SER A 124 6.04 21.53 3.44
C SER A 124 4.93 21.34 4.49
N ALA A 125 3.69 21.07 4.05
CA ALA A 125 2.57 20.80 4.94
C ALA A 125 2.39 19.29 5.24
N ASN A 126 3.14 18.42 4.57
CA ASN A 126 2.96 16.99 4.64
C ASN A 126 3.89 16.35 5.68
N GLY A 127 3.37 15.37 6.40
CA GLY A 127 4.13 14.45 7.24
C GLY A 127 4.29 13.08 6.60
N GLY A 128 5.13 12.25 7.21
CA GLY A 128 5.39 10.89 6.74
C GLY A 128 4.49 9.83 7.35
N ASN A 129 3.89 10.12 8.53
CA ASN A 129 3.02 9.21 9.28
C ASN A 129 3.62 7.81 9.49
N CYS A 130 4.94 7.75 9.72
CA CYS A 130 5.70 6.50 9.70
C CYS A 130 5.33 5.58 10.86
N TYR A 131 4.97 6.14 12.02
CA TYR A 131 4.57 5.39 13.21
C TYR A 131 3.26 4.62 13.03
N ASN A 132 2.39 4.99 12.10
CA ASN A 132 1.21 4.19 11.78
C ASN A 132 1.54 2.79 11.23
N CYS A 133 2.75 2.60 10.73
CA CYS A 133 3.18 1.33 10.14
C CYS A 133 4.39 0.72 10.85
N HIS A 134 5.25 1.53 11.48
CA HIS A 134 6.53 1.10 12.04
C HIS A 134 6.70 1.51 13.49
N GLN A 135 7.25 0.63 14.30
CA GLN A 135 7.96 1.02 15.51
C GLN A 135 9.26 1.73 15.10
N ILE A 136 9.54 2.92 15.65
CA ILE A 136 10.74 3.71 15.33
C ILE A 136 11.48 4.06 16.62
N GLY A 137 10.99 5.03 17.38
CA GLY A 137 11.56 5.38 18.68
C GLY A 137 11.08 4.45 19.80
N LYS A 138 11.94 4.16 20.75
CA LYS A 138 11.58 3.30 21.90
C LYS A 138 10.59 3.96 22.86
N SER A 139 10.59 5.28 22.93
CA SER A 139 9.70 6.06 23.79
C SER A 139 8.26 6.12 23.28
N GLU A 140 8.04 5.90 21.98
CA GLU A 140 6.70 5.88 21.41
C GLU A 140 6.11 4.47 21.55
N ILE A 141 5.03 4.38 22.30
CA ILE A 141 4.32 3.12 22.58
C ILE A 141 3.16 2.85 21.61
N SER A 142 2.73 3.86 20.86
CA SER A 142 1.63 3.76 19.90
C SER A 142 2.20 3.70 18.47
N PHE A 143 2.27 2.49 17.92
CA PHE A 143 2.78 2.28 16.56
C PHE A 143 2.09 1.10 15.90
N GLY A 144 2.05 1.13 14.55
CA GLY A 144 1.56 0.02 13.74
C GLY A 144 2.63 -1.04 13.51
N THR A 145 2.17 -2.23 13.11
CA THR A 145 3.00 -3.41 12.86
C THR A 145 2.93 -3.89 11.41
N ILE A 146 2.37 -3.09 10.51
CA ILE A 146 2.31 -3.38 9.07
C ILE A 146 3.70 -3.43 8.47
N GLY A 147 4.58 -2.50 8.89
CA GLY A 147 5.98 -2.48 8.53
C GLY A 147 6.86 -3.12 9.61
N PRO A 148 8.11 -3.51 9.29
CA PRO A 148 9.05 -4.00 10.28
C PRO A 148 9.45 -2.90 11.25
N SER A 149 9.88 -3.28 12.47
CA SER A 149 10.48 -2.33 13.41
C SER A 149 11.73 -1.68 12.80
N LEU A 150 11.80 -0.36 12.91
CA LEU A 150 12.95 0.46 12.51
C LEU A 150 13.82 0.86 13.71
N TYR A 151 13.49 0.38 14.94
CA TYR A 151 14.30 0.63 16.11
C TYR A 151 15.73 0.11 15.92
N LYS A 152 16.71 0.93 16.25
CA LYS A 152 18.15 0.70 15.99
C LYS A 152 18.49 0.44 14.52
N TYR A 153 17.74 1.05 13.61
CA TYR A 153 17.87 0.78 12.17
C TYR A 153 19.29 0.95 11.64
N GLY A 154 19.95 2.06 11.95
CA GLY A 154 21.33 2.32 11.55
C GLY A 154 22.32 1.38 12.25
N ASN A 155 22.17 1.22 13.56
CA ASN A 155 23.06 0.36 14.37
C ASN A 155 23.01 -1.10 13.89
N LEU A 156 21.82 -1.66 13.70
CA LEU A 156 21.63 -3.05 13.25
C LEU A 156 22.19 -3.30 11.83
N ARG A 157 22.43 -2.24 11.05
CA ARG A 157 23.00 -2.29 9.71
C ARG A 157 24.47 -1.87 9.67
N GLY A 158 25.09 -1.66 10.84
CA GLY A 158 26.50 -1.31 10.94
C GLY A 158 26.86 0.11 10.48
N VAL A 159 25.87 1.03 10.48
CA VAL A 159 26.10 2.43 10.11
C VAL A 159 26.65 3.18 11.32
N ALA A 160 27.97 3.26 11.42
CA ALA A 160 28.66 4.06 12.43
C ALA A 160 28.79 5.52 12.02
N ASP A 161 28.99 5.79 10.74
CA ASP A 161 29.00 7.12 10.12
C ASP A 161 28.27 7.02 8.76
N PRO A 162 27.10 7.66 8.60
CA PRO A 162 26.38 7.64 7.33
C PRO A 162 27.12 8.35 6.18
N ALA A 163 28.15 9.16 6.46
CA ALA A 163 28.99 9.78 5.44
C ALA A 163 30.15 8.87 4.98
N SER A 164 30.43 7.80 5.71
CA SER A 164 31.48 6.85 5.36
C SER A 164 31.18 6.10 4.06
N PRO A 165 32.21 5.83 3.22
CA PRO A 165 32.07 4.92 2.08
C PRO A 165 31.51 3.55 2.44
N ASP A 166 31.83 3.01 3.62
CA ASP A 166 31.35 1.71 4.10
C ASP A 166 29.85 1.66 4.32
N SER A 167 29.25 2.82 4.64
CA SER A 167 27.81 2.96 4.84
C SER A 167 27.04 3.21 3.54
N ARG A 168 27.72 3.47 2.43
CA ARG A 168 27.14 3.97 1.18
C ARG A 168 26.00 3.10 0.66
N ALA A 169 26.18 1.80 0.64
CA ALA A 169 25.15 0.87 0.14
C ALA A 169 23.87 0.94 0.96
N ILE A 170 23.98 1.04 2.30
CA ILE A 170 22.83 1.15 3.21
C ILE A 170 22.15 2.52 3.06
N VAL A 171 22.94 3.57 2.91
CA VAL A 171 22.42 4.94 2.73
C VAL A 171 21.61 5.03 1.44
N GLU A 172 22.16 4.57 0.33
CA GLU A 172 21.47 4.58 -0.98
C GLU A 172 20.21 3.69 -0.98
N TYR A 173 20.29 2.50 -0.38
CA TYR A 173 19.13 1.63 -0.21
C TYR A 173 18.02 2.31 0.61
N THR A 174 18.38 2.92 1.74
CA THR A 174 17.40 3.58 2.63
C THR A 174 16.75 4.76 1.94
N TRP A 175 17.55 5.57 1.23
CA TRP A 175 17.03 6.66 0.41
C TRP A 175 16.04 6.17 -0.63
N GLY A 176 16.46 5.19 -1.43
CA GLY A 176 15.61 4.63 -2.48
C GLY A 176 14.32 4.01 -1.93
N LYS A 177 14.39 3.36 -0.75
CA LYS A 177 13.23 2.78 -0.08
C LYS A 177 12.23 3.85 0.38
N LEU A 178 12.69 4.98 0.89
CA LEU A 178 11.85 6.13 1.23
C LEU A 178 11.31 6.83 -0.03
N TYR A 179 12.15 6.96 -1.04
CA TYR A 179 11.78 7.62 -2.29
C TYR A 179 10.69 6.85 -3.04
N ASN A 180 10.94 5.56 -3.29
CA ASN A 180 9.99 4.65 -3.94
C ASN A 180 10.15 3.22 -3.42
N ALA A 181 9.31 2.84 -2.46
CA ALA A 181 9.38 1.55 -1.80
C ALA A 181 9.27 0.36 -2.76
N ARG A 182 8.60 0.51 -3.90
CA ARG A 182 8.42 -0.53 -4.91
C ARG A 182 9.67 -0.81 -5.74
N ALA A 183 10.67 0.04 -5.66
CA ALA A 183 12.00 -0.25 -6.22
C ALA A 183 12.70 -1.44 -5.55
N TYR A 184 12.23 -1.86 -4.36
CA TYR A 184 12.85 -2.92 -3.54
C TYR A 184 11.86 -3.98 -3.06
N ASN A 185 10.59 -3.79 -3.31
CA ASN A 185 9.53 -4.77 -3.06
C ASN A 185 8.34 -4.38 -3.94
N ALA A 186 8.10 -5.16 -4.98
CA ALA A 186 7.12 -4.88 -6.04
C ALA A 186 5.73 -4.50 -5.53
N CYS A 187 5.22 -5.22 -4.52
CA CYS A 187 3.89 -5.00 -3.95
C CYS A 187 3.94 -4.35 -2.56
N SER A 188 4.94 -3.51 -2.31
CA SER A 188 5.05 -2.79 -1.04
C SER A 188 3.84 -1.87 -0.83
N SER A 189 3.21 -1.99 0.35
CA SER A 189 2.18 -1.05 0.83
C SER A 189 2.77 0.23 1.41
N MET A 190 4.10 0.32 1.58
CA MET A 190 4.76 1.54 2.04
C MET A 190 4.59 2.65 0.99
N PRO A 191 4.19 3.87 1.40
CA PRO A 191 4.05 4.99 0.47
C PRO A 191 5.34 5.28 -0.30
N ARG A 192 5.19 5.74 -1.54
CA ARG A 192 6.28 6.14 -2.41
C ARG A 192 6.54 7.64 -2.25
N PHE A 193 7.08 8.04 -1.10
CA PHE A 193 7.09 9.42 -0.63
C PHE A 193 7.68 10.43 -1.62
N GLY A 194 8.86 10.16 -2.14
CA GLY A 194 9.49 11.04 -3.13
C GLY A 194 8.86 10.92 -4.51
N HIS A 195 8.61 9.70 -4.99
CA HIS A 195 8.02 9.44 -6.31
C HIS A 195 6.61 10.02 -6.43
N GLY A 196 5.81 9.91 -5.37
CA GLY A 196 4.45 10.43 -5.31
C GLY A 196 4.38 11.94 -4.98
N GLY A 197 5.51 12.63 -4.80
CA GLY A 197 5.54 14.04 -4.45
C GLY A 197 4.92 14.36 -3.08
N MET A 198 4.86 13.38 -2.17
CA MET A 198 4.34 13.57 -0.81
C MET A 198 5.35 14.26 0.07
N LEU A 199 6.61 13.90 -0.05
CA LEU A 199 7.74 14.53 0.65
C LEU A 199 8.78 14.99 -0.37
N ASP A 200 9.41 16.13 -0.09
CA ASP A 200 10.51 16.63 -0.89
C ASP A 200 11.88 16.05 -0.46
N GLU A 201 12.92 16.42 -1.19
CA GLU A 201 14.27 15.95 -0.96
C GLU A 201 14.77 16.29 0.45
N THR A 202 14.48 17.50 0.95
CA THR A 202 14.88 17.95 2.29
C THR A 202 14.20 17.15 3.38
N GLN A 203 12.90 16.91 3.25
CA GLN A 203 12.12 16.10 4.19
C GLN A 203 12.61 14.64 4.21
N ILE A 204 12.93 14.06 3.04
CA ILE A 204 13.50 12.71 2.98
C ILE A 204 14.89 12.68 3.67
N ARG A 205 15.74 13.69 3.49
CA ARG A 205 17.02 13.79 4.22
C ARG A 205 16.84 13.82 5.73
N HIS A 206 15.82 14.50 6.24
CA HIS A 206 15.51 14.51 7.67
C HIS A 206 15.12 13.12 8.17
N LEU A 207 14.30 12.38 7.44
CA LEU A 207 13.96 10.99 7.76
C LEU A 207 15.19 10.06 7.66
N MET A 208 16.08 10.28 6.71
CA MET A 208 17.35 9.56 6.61
C MET A 208 18.21 9.78 7.87
N ALA A 209 18.29 11.02 8.35
CA ALA A 209 18.99 11.33 9.59
C ALA A 209 18.35 10.65 10.81
N LEU A 210 17.02 10.65 10.88
CA LEU A 210 16.32 9.93 11.95
C LEU A 210 16.72 8.45 12.00
N LEU A 211 16.79 7.79 10.85
CA LEU A 211 17.06 6.36 10.76
C LEU A 211 18.54 5.99 10.87
N LEU A 212 19.44 6.85 10.40
CA LEU A 212 20.86 6.50 10.19
C LEU A 212 21.86 7.28 11.04
N ASP A 213 21.49 8.46 11.60
CA ASP A 213 22.41 9.21 12.45
C ASP A 213 22.61 8.45 13.78
N PRO A 214 23.85 8.13 14.15
CA PRO A 214 24.13 7.51 15.45
C PRO A 214 23.65 8.30 16.65
N LYS A 215 23.46 9.61 16.53
CA LYS A 215 22.94 10.50 17.60
C LYS A 215 21.42 10.54 17.65
N SER A 216 20.75 9.97 16.67
CA SER A 216 19.29 9.86 16.67
C SER A 216 18.83 8.94 17.81
N PRO A 217 17.73 9.28 18.52
CA PRO A 217 17.17 8.44 19.58
C PRO A 217 16.76 7.04 19.08
N VAL A 218 16.55 6.89 17.79
CA VAL A 218 16.27 5.59 17.15
C VAL A 218 17.45 4.64 17.30
N ASN A 219 18.68 5.16 17.31
CA ASN A 219 19.93 4.38 17.33
C ASN A 219 20.58 4.30 18.72
N GLN A 220 19.91 4.82 19.76
CA GLN A 220 20.40 4.80 21.15
C GLN A 220 19.97 3.53 21.93
#